data_cf01889fdb218800782ca9b79e84b39a
#
_entry.id   cf01889fdb218800782ca9b79e84b39a
#
_cell.length_a   1.000
_cell.length_b   1.000
_cell.length_c   1.000
_cell.angle_alpha   90.00
_cell.angle_beta   90.00
_cell.angle_gamma   90.00
#
_symmetry.space_group_name_H-M   'P 1'
#
loop_
_entity.id
_entity.type
_entity.pdbx_description
1 polymer ?
#
loop_
_entity_poly.entity_id
_entity_poly.type
_entity_poly.pdbx_seq_one_letter_code
_entity_poly.pdbx_strand_id
1 'polypeptide(L)'
;MIAQVTGTVIQAGATYVVVDVGGFGLRALCTPSTAAAQRRGATTTLHTSLVVREDSLTLYGFADSDERDCFELVQSVSGVGPRIAQAVVSVLSPDDLRRAIASGNVKALTRVPGIGQKGAQRMVLELKDKVGAVSETGAPLAPALALWREQVAEGLMNLGWSAKDADAACERVAPLADADPEPSLAVLMRAALRSLAK
;
A
#
# COMPACT_ATOMS: atom_id res chain seq x y z
N MET A 1 -1.75 -11.73 4.90
CA MET A 1 -1.68 -12.17 6.29
C MET A 1 -2.74 -11.51 7.14
N ILE A 2 -2.52 -10.55 8.06
CA ILE A 2 -3.62 -9.79 8.69
C ILE A 2 -3.70 -8.45 7.96
N ALA A 3 -4.57 -8.35 6.97
CA ALA A 3 -4.68 -7.18 6.10
C ALA A 3 -5.66 -6.12 6.65
N GLN A 4 -6.57 -6.55 7.52
CA GLN A 4 -7.61 -5.70 8.09
C GLN A 4 -8.07 -6.28 9.43
N VAL A 5 -8.43 -5.39 10.35
CA VAL A 5 -9.05 -5.73 11.64
C VAL A 5 -10.30 -4.90 11.81
N THR A 6 -11.44 -5.55 12.00
CA THR A 6 -12.72 -4.89 12.32
C THR A 6 -13.23 -5.36 13.66
N GLY A 7 -13.61 -4.43 14.53
CA GLY A 7 -14.13 -4.75 15.86
C GLY A 7 -14.41 -3.52 16.71
N THR A 8 -14.64 -3.72 18.00
CA THR A 8 -14.93 -2.64 18.93
C THR A 8 -13.66 -2.09 19.57
N VAL A 9 -13.49 -0.78 19.57
CA VAL A 9 -12.36 -0.12 20.24
C VAL A 9 -12.52 -0.24 21.75
N ILE A 10 -11.63 -0.98 22.39
CA ILE A 10 -11.60 -1.10 23.86
C ILE A 10 -10.63 -0.12 24.51
N GLN A 11 -9.58 0.29 23.78
CA GLN A 11 -8.62 1.30 24.23
C GLN A 11 -8.03 2.05 23.05
N ALA A 12 -7.87 3.37 23.18
CA ALA A 12 -7.10 4.20 22.26
C ALA A 12 -6.06 4.99 23.05
N GLY A 13 -4.81 4.92 22.63
CA GLY A 13 -3.68 5.71 23.12
C GLY A 13 -3.26 6.77 22.11
N ALA A 14 -2.12 7.42 22.34
CA ALA A 14 -1.61 8.44 21.42
C ALA A 14 -1.13 7.85 20.07
N THR A 15 -0.64 6.60 20.08
CA THR A 15 -0.04 5.94 18.91
C THR A 15 -0.41 4.47 18.81
N TYR A 16 -1.49 4.05 19.43
CA TYR A 16 -2.01 2.69 19.33
C TYR A 16 -3.51 2.65 19.59
N VAL A 17 -4.13 1.61 19.08
CA VAL A 17 -5.53 1.26 19.32
C VAL A 17 -5.58 -0.21 19.70
N VAL A 18 -6.44 -0.57 20.66
CA VAL A 18 -6.77 -1.96 20.96
C VAL A 18 -8.21 -2.22 20.50
N VAL A 19 -8.35 -3.17 19.60
CA VAL A 19 -9.65 -3.56 19.01
C VAL A 19 -10.02 -4.94 19.51
N ASP A 20 -11.22 -5.07 20.06
CA ASP A 20 -11.81 -6.36 20.39
C ASP A 20 -12.34 -7.02 19.12
N VAL A 21 -11.81 -8.18 18.81
CA VAL A 21 -12.20 -9.01 17.67
C VAL A 21 -12.65 -10.38 18.22
N GLY A 22 -13.94 -10.49 18.50
CA GLY A 22 -14.49 -11.75 19.01
C GLY A 22 -13.91 -12.20 20.36
N GLY A 23 -13.63 -11.28 21.28
CA GLY A 23 -13.06 -11.56 22.61
C GLY A 23 -11.53 -11.47 22.65
N PHE A 24 -10.86 -11.23 21.51
CA PHE A 24 -9.42 -11.00 21.47
C PHE A 24 -9.11 -9.51 21.33
N GLY A 25 -8.38 -8.94 22.29
CA GLY A 25 -7.90 -7.57 22.25
C GLY A 25 -6.63 -7.45 21.38
N LEU A 26 -6.75 -7.06 20.13
CA LEU A 26 -5.62 -6.86 19.21
C LEU A 26 -5.11 -5.42 19.34
N ARG A 27 -3.85 -5.27 19.75
CA ARG A 27 -3.17 -3.97 19.81
C ARG A 27 -2.49 -3.66 18.48
N ALA A 28 -2.98 -2.63 17.78
CA ALA A 28 -2.36 -2.09 16.59
C ALA A 28 -1.62 -0.78 16.89
N LEU A 29 -0.38 -0.66 16.46
CA LEU A 29 0.35 0.62 16.49
C LEU A 29 -0.15 1.46 15.32
N CYS A 30 -0.59 2.68 15.61
CA CYS A 30 -1.21 3.57 14.64
C CYS A 30 -0.43 4.89 14.53
N THR A 31 -0.66 5.61 13.44
CA THR A 31 -0.27 7.03 13.38
C THR A 31 -1.07 7.82 14.43
N PRO A 32 -0.55 8.96 14.92
CA PRO A 32 -1.30 9.80 15.86
C PRO A 32 -2.66 10.23 15.32
N SER A 33 -2.78 10.50 14.03
CA SER A 33 -4.04 10.85 13.36
C SER A 33 -5.04 9.70 13.39
N THR A 34 -4.61 8.50 13.01
CA THR A 34 -5.45 7.28 13.03
C THR A 34 -5.91 6.97 14.46
N ALA A 35 -5.01 7.06 15.44
CA ALA A 35 -5.35 6.79 16.86
C ALA A 35 -6.31 7.82 17.44
N ALA A 36 -6.12 9.12 17.13
CA ALA A 36 -6.97 10.21 17.60
C ALA A 36 -8.40 10.16 17.02
N ALA A 37 -8.58 9.57 15.87
CA ALA A 37 -9.89 9.38 15.25
C ALA A 37 -10.72 8.28 15.95
N GLN A 38 -10.09 7.43 16.76
CA GLN A 38 -10.78 6.29 17.39
C GLN A 38 -11.47 6.67 18.70
N ARG A 39 -12.67 6.13 18.88
CA ARG A 39 -13.46 6.35 20.09
C ARG A 39 -13.73 5.03 20.79
N ARG A 40 -13.45 4.95 22.08
CA ARG A 40 -13.76 3.77 22.90
C ARG A 40 -15.24 3.41 22.80
N GLY A 41 -15.53 2.13 22.58
CA GLY A 41 -16.87 1.59 22.42
C GLY A 41 -17.42 1.69 20.99
N ALA A 42 -16.77 2.43 20.10
CA ALA A 42 -17.17 2.48 18.70
C ALA A 42 -16.62 1.28 17.92
N THR A 43 -17.34 0.87 16.89
CA THR A 43 -16.82 -0.09 15.90
C THR A 43 -15.88 0.64 14.96
N THR A 44 -14.73 0.02 14.70
CA THR A 44 -13.74 0.52 13.75
C THR A 44 -13.25 -0.57 12.82
N THR A 45 -12.77 -0.16 11.66
CA THR A 45 -11.98 -0.98 10.76
C THR A 45 -10.62 -0.31 10.60
N LEU A 46 -9.55 -1.06 10.88
CA LEU A 46 -8.18 -0.64 10.63
C LEU A 46 -7.59 -1.50 9.51
N HIS A 47 -7.02 -0.86 8.50
CA HIS A 47 -6.15 -1.54 7.53
C HIS A 47 -4.84 -1.84 8.20
N THR A 48 -4.34 -3.08 8.08
CA THR A 48 -3.24 -3.53 8.93
C THR A 48 -2.08 -4.12 8.14
N SER A 49 -0.88 -3.98 8.71
CA SER A 49 0.34 -4.67 8.30
C SER A 49 0.95 -5.37 9.50
N LEU A 50 1.17 -6.68 9.40
CA LEU A 50 1.79 -7.48 10.46
C LEU A 50 3.28 -7.64 10.20
N VAL A 51 4.09 -7.07 11.07
CA VAL A 51 5.54 -7.23 11.05
C VAL A 51 5.94 -8.37 11.99
N VAL A 52 6.52 -9.42 11.42
CA VAL A 52 7.00 -10.60 12.13
C VAL A 52 8.51 -10.53 12.25
N ARG A 53 9.03 -10.71 13.47
CA ARG A 53 10.46 -10.83 13.76
C ARG A 53 10.69 -12.09 14.61
N GLU A 54 11.93 -12.46 14.83
CA GLU A 54 12.28 -13.62 15.67
C GLU A 54 11.71 -13.54 17.08
N ASP A 55 11.67 -12.33 17.63
CA ASP A 55 11.31 -12.03 19.03
C ASP A 55 9.97 -11.30 19.19
N SER A 56 9.30 -10.94 18.10
CA SER A 56 8.10 -10.10 18.18
C SER A 56 7.14 -10.23 17.00
N LEU A 57 5.84 -10.07 17.32
CA LEU A 57 4.76 -9.88 16.37
C LEU A 57 4.18 -8.49 16.61
N THR A 58 4.31 -7.59 15.65
CA THR A 58 3.81 -6.22 15.78
C THR A 58 2.80 -5.93 14.69
N LEU A 59 1.58 -5.60 15.09
CA LEU A 59 0.53 -5.18 14.19
C LEU A 59 0.56 -3.65 14.07
N TYR A 60 0.63 -3.14 12.85
CA TYR A 60 0.48 -1.73 12.51
C TYR A 60 -0.91 -1.51 11.94
N GLY A 61 -1.57 -0.41 12.32
CA GLY A 61 -2.94 -0.10 11.90
C GLY A 61 -3.04 1.31 11.31
N PHE A 62 -3.80 1.42 10.22
CA PHE A 62 -3.94 2.62 9.41
C PHE A 62 -5.42 2.92 9.15
N ALA A 63 -5.75 4.18 8.87
CA ALA A 63 -7.11 4.62 8.60
C ALA A 63 -7.65 4.04 7.28
N ASP A 64 -6.80 3.91 6.29
CA ASP A 64 -7.14 3.38 4.97
C ASP A 64 -6.04 2.48 4.38
N SER A 65 -6.33 1.88 3.24
CA SER A 65 -5.42 0.98 2.55
C SER A 65 -4.23 1.73 1.95
N ASP A 66 -4.41 2.97 1.53
CA ASP A 66 -3.38 3.75 0.87
C ASP A 66 -2.26 4.15 1.86
N GLU A 67 -2.64 4.54 3.10
CA GLU A 67 -1.68 4.78 4.18
C GLU A 67 -0.89 3.51 4.53
N ARG A 68 -1.56 2.34 4.59
CA ARG A 68 -0.90 1.04 4.79
C ARG A 68 0.06 0.71 3.65
N ASP A 69 -0.35 0.88 2.41
CA ASP A 69 0.45 0.54 1.23
C ASP A 69 1.69 1.45 1.14
N CYS A 70 1.55 2.73 1.49
CA CYS A 70 2.69 3.64 1.65
C CYS A 70 3.65 3.19 2.75
N PHE A 71 3.13 2.72 3.89
CA PHE A 71 3.97 2.18 4.97
C PHE A 71 4.77 0.96 4.50
N GLU A 72 4.14 0.02 3.78
CA GLU A 72 4.81 -1.17 3.25
C GLU A 72 5.81 -0.82 2.16
N LEU A 73 5.46 0.10 1.27
CA LEU A 73 6.35 0.63 0.25
C LEU A 73 7.62 1.23 0.84
N VAL A 74 7.48 2.07 1.86
CA VAL A 74 8.63 2.71 2.54
C VAL A 74 9.51 1.68 3.24
N GLN A 75 8.94 0.62 3.80
CA GLN A 75 9.72 -0.47 4.40
C GLN A 75 10.55 -1.27 3.38
N SER A 76 10.21 -1.23 2.10
CA SER A 76 11.00 -1.90 1.06
C SER A 76 12.34 -1.21 0.79
N VAL A 77 12.57 -0.02 1.37
CA VAL A 77 13.83 0.72 1.23
C VAL A 77 14.88 0.17 2.20
N SER A 78 16.06 -0.09 1.69
CA SER A 78 17.18 -0.60 2.47
C SER A 78 17.52 0.30 3.67
N GLY A 79 17.50 -0.29 4.87
CA GLY A 79 17.76 0.42 6.13
C GLY A 79 16.58 1.19 6.70
N VAL A 80 15.40 1.08 6.11
CA VAL A 80 14.17 1.64 6.66
C VAL A 80 13.36 0.55 7.36
N GLY A 81 13.30 0.64 8.67
CA GLY A 81 12.49 -0.26 9.48
C GLY A 81 11.06 0.27 9.70
N PRO A 82 10.16 -0.56 10.28
CA PRO A 82 8.76 -0.21 10.47
C PRO A 82 8.54 1.04 11.33
N ARG A 83 9.43 1.34 12.30
CA ARG A 83 9.33 2.58 13.09
C ARG A 83 9.55 3.84 12.24
N ILE A 84 10.53 3.79 11.33
CA ILE A 84 10.80 4.90 10.41
C ILE A 84 9.66 5.00 9.39
N ALA A 85 9.20 3.88 8.84
CA ALA A 85 8.07 3.87 7.93
C ALA A 85 6.80 4.46 8.56
N GLN A 86 6.50 4.11 9.82
CA GLN A 86 5.40 4.71 10.57
C GLN A 86 5.58 6.22 10.77
N ALA A 87 6.80 6.69 11.06
CA ALA A 87 7.09 8.11 11.15
C ALA A 87 6.88 8.84 9.81
N VAL A 88 7.22 8.20 8.68
CA VAL A 88 6.98 8.76 7.34
C VAL A 88 5.49 9.01 7.13
N VAL A 89 4.65 7.99 7.27
CA VAL A 89 3.20 8.11 7.06
C VAL A 89 2.49 8.93 8.14
N SER A 90 3.14 9.19 9.28
CA SER A 90 2.65 10.12 10.30
C SER A 90 2.89 11.59 9.95
N VAL A 91 3.92 11.88 9.13
CA VAL A 91 4.34 13.26 8.77
C VAL A 91 3.92 13.65 7.37
N LEU A 92 3.90 12.69 6.45
CA LEU A 92 3.55 12.88 5.05
C LEU A 92 2.29 12.09 4.73
N SER A 93 1.31 12.73 4.11
CA SER A 93 0.19 12.01 3.49
C SER A 93 0.71 11.11 2.36
N PRO A 94 -0.04 10.06 1.97
CA PRO A 94 0.32 9.22 0.82
C PRO A 94 0.67 10.03 -0.43
N ASP A 95 -0.13 11.04 -0.76
CA ASP A 95 0.11 11.91 -1.92
C ASP A 95 1.34 12.80 -1.78
N ASP A 96 1.60 13.32 -0.56
CA ASP A 96 2.80 14.13 -0.31
C ASP A 96 4.06 13.27 -0.41
N LEU A 97 3.99 12.03 0.08
CA LEU A 97 5.09 11.07 -0.04
C LEU A 97 5.38 10.76 -1.51
N ARG A 98 4.37 10.42 -2.30
CA ARG A 98 4.52 10.14 -3.73
C ARG A 98 5.10 11.33 -4.47
N ARG A 99 4.56 12.53 -4.24
CA ARG A 99 5.09 13.78 -4.83
C ARG A 99 6.54 14.05 -4.45
N ALA A 100 6.89 13.85 -3.18
CA ALA A 100 8.26 14.05 -2.71
C ALA A 100 9.24 13.09 -3.38
N ILE A 101 8.85 11.83 -3.58
CA ILE A 101 9.66 10.82 -4.26
C ILE A 101 9.77 11.14 -5.75
N ALA A 102 8.66 11.38 -6.45
CA ALA A 102 8.62 11.66 -7.88
C ALA A 102 9.46 12.89 -8.25
N SER A 103 9.36 13.96 -7.44
CA SER A 103 10.11 15.21 -7.65
C SER A 103 11.54 15.19 -7.08
N GLY A 104 11.94 14.11 -6.40
CA GLY A 104 13.26 14.03 -5.75
C GLY A 104 13.42 15.02 -4.58
N ASN A 105 12.34 15.39 -3.91
CA ASN A 105 12.34 16.39 -2.84
C ASN A 105 12.90 15.81 -1.52
N VAL A 106 14.23 15.69 -1.47
CA VAL A 106 14.97 15.23 -0.28
C VAL A 106 14.64 16.05 0.96
N LYS A 107 14.42 17.38 0.80
CA LYS A 107 14.10 18.27 1.91
C LYS A 107 12.76 17.95 2.57
N ALA A 108 11.75 17.53 1.81
CA ALA A 108 10.47 17.11 2.37
C ALA A 108 10.63 15.82 3.19
N LEU A 109 11.40 14.85 2.69
CA LEU A 109 11.64 13.56 3.36
C LEU A 109 12.49 13.71 4.63
N THR A 110 13.45 14.64 4.66
CA THR A 110 14.28 14.89 5.86
C THR A 110 13.53 15.58 7.01
N ARG A 111 12.29 16.02 6.79
CA ARG A 111 11.42 16.51 7.88
C ARG A 111 10.93 15.37 8.78
N VAL A 112 11.01 14.13 8.29
CA VAL A 112 10.60 12.95 9.04
C VAL A 112 11.67 12.60 10.08
N PRO A 113 11.31 12.46 11.36
CA PRO A 113 12.25 12.03 12.39
C PRO A 113 12.89 10.67 12.04
N GLY A 114 14.21 10.59 12.12
CA GLY A 114 14.96 9.39 11.79
C GLY A 114 15.38 9.27 10.31
N ILE A 115 15.00 10.21 9.46
CA ILE A 115 15.45 10.27 8.06
C ILE A 115 16.45 11.41 7.88
N GLY A 116 17.73 11.06 7.71
CA GLY A 116 18.76 12.01 7.33
C GLY A 116 18.88 12.14 5.81
N GLN A 117 19.75 13.04 5.36
CA GLN A 117 19.93 13.33 3.93
C GLN A 117 20.27 12.08 3.10
N LYS A 118 21.16 11.21 3.59
CA LYS A 118 21.52 9.96 2.89
C LYS A 118 20.32 8.98 2.80
N GLY A 119 19.53 8.87 3.87
CA GLY A 119 18.32 8.05 3.89
C GLY A 119 17.24 8.55 2.92
N ALA A 120 17.02 9.87 2.89
CA ALA A 120 16.08 10.50 1.98
C ALA A 120 16.49 10.34 0.50
N GLN A 121 17.78 10.49 0.18
CA GLN A 121 18.29 10.25 -1.18
C GLN A 121 18.11 8.79 -1.61
N ARG A 122 18.40 7.84 -0.71
CA ARG A 122 18.17 6.41 -0.97
C ARG A 122 16.69 6.11 -1.20
N MET A 123 15.82 6.67 -0.37
CA MET A 123 14.36 6.50 -0.52
C MET A 123 13.88 7.00 -1.89
N VAL A 124 14.33 8.17 -2.34
CA VAL A 124 14.04 8.68 -3.69
C VAL A 124 14.53 7.69 -4.75
N LEU A 125 15.78 7.22 -4.64
CA LEU A 125 16.36 6.34 -5.65
C LEU A 125 15.64 4.98 -5.74
N GLU A 126 15.36 4.34 -4.60
CA GLU A 126 14.78 2.99 -4.57
C GLU A 126 13.26 2.97 -4.80
N LEU A 127 12.55 4.10 -4.57
CA LEU A 127 11.11 4.18 -4.71
C LEU A 127 10.62 4.89 -5.97
N LYS A 128 11.49 5.61 -6.69
CA LYS A 128 11.09 6.41 -7.84
C LYS A 128 10.31 5.61 -8.89
N ASP A 129 10.77 4.40 -9.17
CA ASP A 129 10.15 3.52 -10.18
C ASP A 129 8.94 2.75 -9.62
N LYS A 130 8.79 2.71 -8.28
CA LYS A 130 7.70 1.99 -7.60
C LYS A 130 6.48 2.86 -7.29
N VAL A 131 6.66 4.19 -7.23
CA VAL A 131 5.61 5.13 -6.82
C VAL A 131 4.55 5.34 -7.92
N GLY A 132 4.78 4.83 -9.13
CA GLY A 132 3.90 5.04 -10.29
C GLY A 132 3.89 6.51 -10.75
N ALA A 133 3.37 6.78 -11.92
CA ALA A 133 3.13 8.15 -12.35
C ALA A 133 2.05 8.76 -11.45
N VAL A 134 2.44 9.72 -10.60
CA VAL A 134 1.47 10.54 -9.87
C VAL A 134 0.60 11.21 -10.91
N SER A 135 -0.67 10.87 -10.96
CA SER A 135 -1.64 11.62 -11.76
C SER A 135 -1.68 13.03 -11.18
N GLU A 136 -1.06 14.00 -11.87
CA GLU A 136 -1.00 15.42 -11.49
C GLU A 136 -2.37 16.11 -11.53
N THR A 137 -3.40 15.38 -11.74
CA THR A 137 -4.77 15.90 -11.76
C THR A 137 -5.63 15.06 -10.83
N GLY A 138 -6.27 15.70 -9.87
CA GLY A 138 -7.47 15.21 -9.22
C GLY A 138 -8.57 15.00 -10.27
N ALA A 139 -8.34 14.06 -11.18
CA ALA A 139 -9.28 13.67 -12.21
C ALA A 139 -10.05 12.44 -11.72
N PRO A 140 -11.37 12.39 -11.94
CA PRO A 140 -12.20 11.29 -11.53
C PRO A 140 -11.75 10.01 -12.23
N LEU A 141 -11.69 8.89 -11.48
CA LEU A 141 -11.74 7.51 -11.94
C LEU A 141 -11.27 7.31 -13.38
N ALA A 142 -10.05 6.84 -13.54
CA ALA A 142 -9.63 6.26 -14.81
C ALA A 142 -10.73 5.28 -15.28
N PRO A 143 -11.09 5.28 -16.56
CA PRO A 143 -12.12 4.38 -17.06
C PRO A 143 -11.77 2.95 -16.70
N ALA A 144 -12.77 2.14 -16.38
CA ALA A 144 -12.65 0.73 -15.99
C ALA A 144 -11.70 -0.09 -16.88
N LEU A 145 -11.45 0.39 -18.08
CA LEU A 145 -10.51 -0.14 -19.07
C LEU A 145 -9.03 -0.08 -18.66
N ALA A 146 -8.61 0.83 -17.75
CA ALA A 146 -7.22 0.89 -17.29
C ALA A 146 -7.00 0.00 -16.05
N LEU A 147 -8.02 -0.18 -15.25
CA LEU A 147 -7.94 -0.90 -13.97
C LEU A 147 -7.67 -2.41 -14.17
N TRP A 148 -8.29 -3.03 -15.18
CA TRP A 148 -8.11 -4.45 -15.45
C TRP A 148 -6.66 -4.80 -15.82
N ARG A 149 -5.99 -3.90 -16.56
CA ARG A 149 -4.62 -4.12 -17.02
C ARG A 149 -3.64 -4.19 -15.84
N GLU A 150 -3.77 -3.26 -14.91
CA GLU A 150 -2.99 -3.23 -13.68
C GLU A 150 -3.23 -4.49 -12.83
N GLN A 151 -4.49 -4.86 -12.63
CA GLN A 151 -4.87 -6.05 -11.87
C GLN A 151 -4.39 -7.36 -12.51
N VAL A 152 -4.45 -7.49 -13.83
CA VAL A 152 -3.94 -8.67 -14.55
C VAL A 152 -2.42 -8.73 -14.47
N ALA A 153 -1.73 -7.60 -14.69
CA ALA A 153 -0.27 -7.54 -14.62
C ALA A 153 0.24 -7.88 -13.21
N GLU A 154 -0.36 -7.30 -12.18
CA GLU A 154 -0.04 -7.60 -10.78
C GLU A 154 -0.29 -9.08 -10.46
N GLY A 155 -1.43 -9.63 -10.87
CA GLY A 155 -1.75 -11.03 -10.68
C GLY A 155 -0.74 -11.97 -11.34
N LEU A 156 -0.27 -11.65 -12.55
CA LEU A 156 0.75 -12.43 -13.24
C LEU A 156 2.11 -12.34 -12.54
N MET A 157 2.50 -11.15 -12.09
CA MET A 157 3.75 -10.96 -11.34
C MET A 157 3.72 -11.71 -10.00
N ASN A 158 2.60 -11.73 -9.31
CA ASN A 158 2.41 -12.50 -8.07
C ASN A 158 2.47 -14.02 -8.30
N LEU A 159 2.17 -14.48 -9.52
CA LEU A 159 2.33 -15.87 -9.93
C LEU A 159 3.75 -16.20 -10.44
N GLY A 160 4.67 -15.23 -10.46
CA GLY A 160 6.09 -15.43 -10.75
C GLY A 160 6.54 -15.05 -12.16
N TRP A 161 5.67 -14.45 -12.99
CA TRP A 161 6.08 -13.94 -14.29
C TRP A 161 6.82 -12.59 -14.15
N SER A 162 7.73 -12.31 -15.10
CA SER A 162 8.40 -11.01 -15.14
C SER A 162 7.41 -9.89 -15.53
N ALA A 163 7.70 -8.65 -15.12
CA ALA A 163 6.89 -7.48 -15.52
C ALA A 163 6.75 -7.39 -17.06
N LYS A 164 7.83 -7.68 -17.78
CA LYS A 164 7.83 -7.69 -19.24
C LYS A 164 6.89 -8.74 -19.84
N ASP A 165 6.85 -9.94 -19.26
CA ASP A 165 5.96 -11.01 -19.73
C ASP A 165 4.49 -10.70 -19.36
N ALA A 166 4.27 -10.11 -18.18
CA ALA A 166 2.96 -9.65 -17.74
C ALA A 166 2.40 -8.57 -18.66
N ASP A 167 3.21 -7.55 -19.00
CA ASP A 167 2.82 -6.50 -19.95
C ASP A 167 2.50 -7.06 -21.34
N ALA A 168 3.35 -7.95 -21.85
CA ALA A 168 3.12 -8.61 -23.13
C ALA A 168 1.84 -9.46 -23.15
N ALA A 169 1.49 -10.10 -22.01
CA ALA A 169 0.25 -10.83 -21.87
C ALA A 169 -0.97 -9.89 -21.85
N CYS A 170 -0.88 -8.76 -21.14
CA CYS A 170 -1.92 -7.73 -21.12
C CYS A 170 -2.18 -7.18 -22.53
N GLU A 171 -1.15 -6.92 -23.32
CA GLU A 171 -1.29 -6.51 -24.73
C GLU A 171 -2.11 -7.52 -25.56
N ARG A 172 -1.82 -8.82 -25.38
CA ARG A 172 -2.52 -9.89 -26.14
C ARG A 172 -3.98 -10.03 -25.77
N VAL A 173 -4.36 -9.70 -24.53
CA VAL A 173 -5.75 -9.80 -24.07
C VAL A 173 -6.52 -8.48 -24.14
N ALA A 174 -5.87 -7.37 -24.46
CA ALA A 174 -6.51 -6.08 -24.65
C ALA A 174 -7.71 -6.14 -25.62
N PRO A 175 -7.66 -6.83 -26.78
CA PRO A 175 -8.80 -6.94 -27.65
C PRO A 175 -10.03 -7.62 -27.02
N LEU A 176 -9.84 -8.49 -26.03
CA LEU A 176 -10.93 -9.13 -25.29
C LEU A 176 -11.57 -8.16 -24.28
N ALA A 177 -10.76 -7.28 -23.69
CA ALA A 177 -11.24 -6.25 -22.79
C ALA A 177 -11.98 -5.16 -23.55
N ASP A 178 -11.52 -4.79 -24.75
CA ASP A 178 -12.15 -3.77 -25.59
C ASP A 178 -13.49 -4.23 -26.18
N ALA A 179 -13.69 -5.54 -26.32
CA ALA A 179 -14.91 -6.14 -26.85
C ALA A 179 -16.07 -6.19 -25.84
N ASP A 180 -15.77 -6.02 -24.53
CA ASP A 180 -16.75 -6.10 -23.45
C ASP A 180 -16.71 -4.80 -22.64
N PRO A 181 -17.80 -4.03 -22.51
CA PRO A 181 -17.83 -2.81 -21.71
C PRO A 181 -17.59 -3.05 -20.22
N GLU A 182 -17.80 -4.28 -19.71
CA GLU A 182 -17.51 -4.68 -18.34
C GLU A 182 -16.73 -6.02 -18.32
N PRO A 183 -15.48 -6.02 -18.77
CA PRO A 183 -14.72 -7.26 -18.91
C PRO A 183 -14.45 -7.90 -17.55
N SER A 184 -14.83 -9.17 -17.41
CA SER A 184 -14.55 -9.93 -16.20
C SER A 184 -13.05 -10.14 -16.02
N LEU A 185 -12.49 -9.66 -14.91
CA LEU A 185 -11.08 -9.85 -14.55
C LEU A 185 -10.65 -11.33 -14.61
N ALA A 186 -11.53 -12.23 -14.18
CA ALA A 186 -11.27 -13.68 -14.19
C ALA A 186 -11.13 -14.24 -15.63
N VAL A 187 -11.87 -13.69 -16.58
CA VAL A 187 -11.78 -14.07 -17.99
C VAL A 187 -10.47 -13.57 -18.59
N LEU A 188 -10.13 -12.29 -18.33
CA LEU A 188 -8.89 -11.69 -18.80
C LEU A 188 -7.66 -12.36 -18.22
N MET A 189 -7.65 -12.64 -16.90
CA MET A 189 -6.56 -13.34 -16.23
C MET A 189 -6.35 -14.74 -16.83
N ARG A 190 -7.43 -15.50 -17.06
CA ARG A 190 -7.34 -16.83 -17.67
C ARG A 190 -6.82 -16.80 -19.09
N ALA A 191 -7.23 -15.79 -19.87
CA ALA A 191 -6.74 -15.59 -21.23
C ALA A 191 -5.25 -15.20 -21.23
N ALA A 192 -4.84 -14.32 -20.32
CA ALA A 192 -3.46 -13.90 -20.16
C ALA A 192 -2.55 -15.10 -19.78
N LEU A 193 -2.96 -15.91 -18.81
CA LEU A 193 -2.24 -17.12 -18.42
C LEU A 193 -2.10 -18.09 -19.59
N ARG A 194 -3.17 -18.32 -20.36
CA ARG A 194 -3.10 -19.16 -21.58
C ARG A 194 -2.15 -18.61 -22.63
N SER A 195 -2.05 -17.30 -22.76
CA SER A 195 -1.13 -16.67 -23.72
C SER A 195 0.35 -16.83 -23.35
N LEU A 196 0.63 -17.11 -22.07
CA LEU A 196 1.97 -17.35 -21.52
C LEU A 196 2.33 -18.85 -21.41
N ALA A 197 1.33 -19.73 -21.39
CA ALA A 197 1.57 -21.18 -21.46
C ALA A 197 2.07 -21.54 -22.85
N LYS A 198 3.32 -22.01 -22.93
CA LYS A 198 3.89 -22.63 -24.14
C LYS A 198 3.43 -24.05 -24.25
#